data_3fe1adbd4e9f251a8b0cc3735e8fcb83
#
_entry.id   3fe1adbd4e9f251a8b0cc3735e8fcb83
#
_cell.length_a   1.000
_cell.length_b   1.000
_cell.length_c   1.000
_cell.angle_alpha   90.00
_cell.angle_beta   90.00
_cell.angle_gamma   90.00
#
_symmetry.space_group_name_H-M   'P 1'
#
loop_
_entity.id
_entity.type
_entity.pdbx_description
1 polymer ?
#
loop_
_entity_poly.entity_id
_entity_poly.type
_entity_poly.pdbx_seq_one_letter_code
_entity_poly.pdbx_strand_id
1 'polypeptide(L)'
;PVSPQKIICIATNYSGSTGVDNKMVEPVIFLKGANTITSGKEVVHLPFPLNCWGESELGFVVKKTIKDMGNEEFDSSSYILGFLPCNDVSCSNISERDHHLARSKSADNFCPVGEYIDTTYNPENKSIKAYHNGELLRDGNTSEFIWNPNKIIYELSKWMTLCPGDLILTGAPKRTRDRQFLEDGDEYAVEIEGLPILTNTFTK
;
A
#
# COMPACT_ATOMS: atom_id res chain seq x y z
N PRO A 1 16.54 -0.61 3.91
CA PRO A 1 15.83 0.51 3.27
C PRO A 1 15.50 0.15 1.82
N VAL A 2 14.28 0.43 1.41
CA VAL A 2 13.85 0.29 0.02
C VAL A 2 14.13 1.62 -0.67
N SER A 3 14.72 1.57 -1.87
CA SER A 3 14.90 2.75 -2.72
C SER A 3 14.29 2.45 -4.09
N PRO A 4 12.96 2.43 -4.20
CA PRO A 4 12.27 2.03 -5.41
C PRO A 4 12.40 3.08 -6.50
N GLN A 5 12.48 2.63 -7.76
CA GLN A 5 12.31 3.51 -8.91
C GLN A 5 10.84 3.88 -9.11
N LYS A 6 9.95 2.94 -8.80
CA LYS A 6 8.49 3.11 -8.86
C LYS A 6 7.85 2.56 -7.59
N ILE A 7 6.83 3.25 -7.11
CA ILE A 7 5.91 2.75 -6.11
C ILE A 7 4.56 2.62 -6.79
N ILE A 8 4.10 1.39 -6.94
CA ILE A 8 2.88 1.04 -7.65
C ILE A 8 1.84 0.62 -6.62
N CYS A 9 0.68 1.24 -6.64
CA CYS A 9 -0.37 1.00 -5.66
C CYS A 9 -1.63 0.46 -6.33
N ILE A 10 -2.22 -0.56 -5.72
CA ILE A 10 -3.46 -1.18 -6.17
C ILE A 10 -4.59 -0.66 -5.30
N ALA A 11 -5.51 0.10 -5.88
CA ALA A 11 -6.70 0.57 -5.18
C ALA A 11 -7.81 -0.49 -5.18
N THR A 12 -8.67 -0.44 -4.16
CA THR A 12 -9.93 -1.25 -4.10
C THR A 12 -9.71 -2.75 -4.30
N ASN A 13 -8.69 -3.31 -3.66
CA ASN A 13 -8.27 -4.70 -3.87
C ASN A 13 -8.87 -5.72 -2.87
N TYR A 14 -9.70 -5.29 -1.95
CA TYR A 14 -10.33 -6.21 -0.97
C TYR A 14 -11.81 -6.38 -1.29
N SER A 15 -12.28 -7.62 -1.31
CA SER A 15 -13.70 -7.93 -1.48
C SER A 15 -14.52 -7.28 -0.37
N GLY A 16 -15.66 -6.68 -0.73
CA GLY A 16 -16.53 -5.96 0.23
C GLY A 16 -16.04 -4.56 0.65
N SER A 17 -14.93 -4.07 0.11
CA SER A 17 -14.50 -2.68 0.31
C SER A 17 -15.31 -1.70 -0.54
N THR A 18 -15.44 -0.44 -0.06
CA THR A 18 -16.12 0.62 -0.80
C THR A 18 -15.41 0.88 -2.14
N GLY A 19 -16.17 0.97 -3.22
CA GLY A 19 -15.64 1.23 -4.56
C GLY A 19 -15.23 -0.03 -5.34
N VAL A 20 -15.37 -1.21 -4.75
CA VAL A 20 -15.20 -2.48 -5.47
C VAL A 20 -16.42 -2.73 -6.35
N ASP A 21 -16.17 -2.89 -7.65
CA ASP A 21 -17.16 -3.39 -8.61
C ASP A 21 -16.79 -4.83 -8.99
N ASN A 22 -17.71 -5.78 -8.81
CA ASN A 22 -17.52 -7.18 -9.20
C ASN A 22 -17.32 -7.39 -10.72
N LYS A 23 -17.43 -6.33 -11.51
CA LYS A 23 -17.17 -6.31 -12.95
C LYS A 23 -15.77 -5.83 -13.31
N MET A 24 -14.94 -5.53 -12.31
CA MET A 24 -13.55 -5.09 -12.57
C MET A 24 -12.77 -6.21 -13.25
N VAL A 25 -12.32 -5.93 -14.46
CA VAL A 25 -11.55 -6.86 -15.30
C VAL A 25 -10.03 -6.62 -15.18
N GLU A 26 -9.63 -5.52 -14.56
CA GLU A 26 -8.25 -5.14 -14.30
C GLU A 26 -8.15 -4.34 -12.99
N PRO A 27 -6.98 -4.33 -12.31
CA PRO A 27 -6.79 -3.57 -11.09
C PRO A 27 -6.82 -2.05 -11.34
N VAL A 28 -7.35 -1.30 -10.40
CA VAL A 28 -7.20 0.16 -10.37
C VAL A 28 -5.83 0.50 -9.83
N ILE A 29 -5.01 1.21 -10.62
CA ILE A 29 -3.61 1.45 -10.35
C ILE A 29 -3.33 2.96 -10.26
N PHE A 30 -2.50 3.35 -9.29
CA PHE A 30 -1.87 4.66 -9.24
C PHE A 30 -0.40 4.54 -8.82
N LEU A 31 0.34 5.62 -8.99
CA LEU A 31 1.75 5.67 -8.62
C LEU A 31 1.97 6.67 -7.49
N LYS A 32 2.94 6.38 -6.63
CA LYS A 32 3.52 7.33 -5.68
C LYS A 32 4.94 7.66 -6.11
N GLY A 33 5.37 8.89 -5.87
CA GLY A 33 6.75 9.30 -6.12
C GLY A 33 7.74 8.65 -5.16
N ALA A 34 8.99 8.46 -5.57
CA ALA A 34 10.04 7.91 -4.71
C ALA A 34 10.32 8.77 -3.45
N ASN A 35 10.00 10.07 -3.50
CA ASN A 35 10.09 11.00 -2.37
C ASN A 35 9.13 10.68 -1.22
N THR A 36 8.16 9.81 -1.45
CA THR A 36 7.17 9.44 -0.43
C THR A 36 7.67 8.42 0.57
N ILE A 37 8.75 7.68 0.25
CA ILE A 37 9.29 6.64 1.14
C ILE A 37 9.86 7.26 2.42
N THR A 38 9.41 6.72 3.54
CA THR A 38 10.00 6.95 4.86
C THR A 38 9.94 5.68 5.69
N SER A 39 10.71 5.60 6.76
CA SER A 39 10.73 4.42 7.64
C SER A 39 9.66 4.52 8.74
N GLY A 40 9.41 3.41 9.41
CA GLY A 40 8.71 3.40 10.70
C GLY A 40 9.45 4.26 11.72
N LYS A 41 8.71 4.80 12.71
CA LYS A 41 9.19 5.73 13.75
C LYS A 41 9.57 7.13 13.27
N GLU A 42 9.63 7.39 11.98
CA GLU A 42 9.80 8.75 11.48
C GLU A 42 8.51 9.54 11.63
N VAL A 43 8.66 10.83 11.91
CA VAL A 43 7.53 11.75 11.95
C VAL A 43 7.15 12.13 10.52
N VAL A 44 5.89 11.98 10.20
CA VAL A 44 5.34 12.34 8.87
C VAL A 44 4.69 13.72 8.96
N HIS A 45 5.24 14.68 8.24
CA HIS A 45 4.66 16.02 8.17
C HIS A 45 3.54 16.08 7.14
N LEU A 46 2.38 16.62 7.56
CA LEU A 46 1.21 16.83 6.71
C LEU A 46 1.27 18.24 6.09
N PRO A 47 1.72 18.37 4.82
CA PRO A 47 2.09 19.67 4.26
C PRO A 47 0.89 20.53 3.81
N PHE A 48 -0.33 19.99 3.94
CA PHE A 48 -1.52 20.64 3.43
C PHE A 48 -2.55 20.87 4.53
N PRO A 49 -3.31 21.96 4.49
CA PRO A 49 -4.48 22.16 5.34
C PRO A 49 -5.67 21.29 4.82
N LEU A 50 -5.40 20.04 4.52
CA LEU A 50 -6.33 19.09 3.96
C LEU A 50 -6.54 17.93 4.90
N ASN A 51 -7.67 17.29 4.80
CA ASN A 51 -7.94 16.04 5.49
C ASN A 51 -7.02 14.94 4.96
N CYS A 52 -6.13 14.43 5.79
CA CYS A 52 -5.24 13.31 5.49
C CYS A 52 -5.65 12.08 6.30
N TRP A 53 -5.33 10.88 5.80
CA TRP A 53 -5.62 9.62 6.48
C TRP A 53 -4.59 8.56 6.10
N GLY A 54 -4.42 7.54 6.95
CA GLY A 54 -3.59 6.37 6.67
C GLY A 54 -4.40 5.22 6.05
N GLU A 55 -3.69 4.36 5.31
CA GLU A 55 -4.21 3.13 4.72
C GLU A 55 -3.22 2.00 4.93
N SER A 56 -3.60 1.00 5.78
CA SER A 56 -2.74 -0.16 6.05
C SER A 56 -2.69 -1.09 4.85
N GLU A 57 -1.48 -1.38 4.36
CA GLU A 57 -1.28 -2.22 3.19
C GLU A 57 -0.13 -3.21 3.39
N LEU A 58 -0.28 -4.40 2.84
CA LEU A 58 0.84 -5.30 2.62
C LEU A 58 1.58 -4.81 1.38
N GLY A 59 2.88 -4.54 1.52
CA GLY A 59 3.75 -4.25 0.39
C GLY A 59 4.61 -5.45 0.02
N PHE A 60 5.01 -5.53 -1.26
CA PHE A 60 6.05 -6.46 -1.68
C PHE A 60 7.04 -5.78 -2.64
N VAL A 61 8.28 -6.28 -2.61
CA VAL A 61 9.38 -5.72 -3.40
C VAL A 61 9.73 -6.66 -4.53
N VAL A 62 9.88 -6.11 -5.72
CA VAL A 62 10.29 -6.86 -6.92
C VAL A 62 11.77 -7.27 -6.81
N LYS A 63 12.06 -8.54 -7.10
CA LYS A 63 13.41 -9.15 -7.04
C LYS A 63 14.13 -9.14 -8.35
N LYS A 64 13.42 -9.40 -9.45
CA LYS A 64 13.97 -9.54 -10.80
C LYS A 64 13.15 -8.72 -11.78
N THR A 65 13.75 -8.30 -12.88
CA THR A 65 13.02 -7.66 -13.97
C THR A 65 11.91 -8.55 -14.48
N ILE A 66 10.71 -7.98 -14.61
CA ILE A 66 9.52 -8.65 -15.10
C ILE A 66 8.93 -7.83 -16.24
N LYS A 67 8.63 -8.49 -17.35
CA LYS A 67 7.89 -7.92 -18.46
C LYS A 67 7.18 -9.03 -19.21
N ASP A 68 5.90 -8.82 -19.51
CA ASP A 68 5.06 -9.73 -20.29
C ASP A 68 5.19 -11.20 -19.88
N MET A 69 4.58 -11.53 -18.75
CA MET A 69 4.67 -12.89 -18.17
C MET A 69 3.97 -13.97 -18.99
N GLY A 70 3.27 -13.60 -20.05
CA GLY A 70 2.66 -14.50 -21.02
C GLY A 70 1.38 -15.21 -20.53
N ASN A 71 1.30 -15.64 -19.28
CA ASN A 71 0.10 -16.24 -18.70
C ASN A 71 -0.02 -15.92 -17.21
N GLU A 72 -1.22 -16.13 -16.65
CA GLU A 72 -1.54 -15.88 -15.23
C GLU A 72 -1.02 -16.98 -14.30
N GLU A 73 -0.74 -18.18 -14.83
CA GLU A 73 -0.36 -19.37 -14.06
C GLU A 73 1.15 -19.47 -13.84
N PHE A 74 1.81 -18.40 -13.41
CA PHE A 74 3.23 -18.43 -13.06
C PHE A 74 3.44 -18.35 -11.55
N ASP A 75 4.55 -18.87 -11.08
CA ASP A 75 4.96 -18.73 -9.68
C ASP A 75 5.70 -17.40 -9.49
N SER A 76 5.02 -16.42 -8.87
CA SER A 76 5.60 -15.12 -8.55
C SER A 76 6.65 -15.17 -7.45
N SER A 77 6.75 -16.25 -6.68
CA SER A 77 7.67 -16.33 -5.53
C SER A 77 9.13 -16.09 -5.94
N SER A 78 9.51 -16.52 -7.13
CA SER A 78 10.86 -16.30 -7.68
C SER A 78 11.13 -14.84 -8.10
N TYR A 79 10.10 -14.01 -8.21
CA TYR A 79 10.13 -12.61 -8.66
C TYR A 79 9.91 -11.61 -7.54
N ILE A 80 9.45 -12.07 -6.38
CA ILE A 80 9.26 -11.26 -5.17
C ILE A 80 10.49 -11.42 -4.28
N LEU A 81 11.07 -10.30 -3.86
CA LEU A 81 12.17 -10.28 -2.90
C LEU A 81 11.66 -10.61 -1.49
N GLY A 82 10.50 -10.07 -1.12
CA GLY A 82 9.86 -10.27 0.16
C GLY A 82 8.78 -9.23 0.41
N PHE A 83 8.25 -9.25 1.62
CA PHE A 83 7.07 -8.47 2.03
C PHE A 83 7.39 -7.56 3.21
N LEU A 84 6.62 -6.47 3.36
CA LEU A 84 6.73 -5.52 4.46
C LEU A 84 5.40 -4.79 4.68
N PRO A 85 5.13 -4.29 5.90
CA PRO A 85 3.98 -3.41 6.13
C PRO A 85 4.23 -2.04 5.50
N CYS A 86 3.18 -1.44 4.95
CA CYS A 86 3.19 -0.12 4.36
C CYS A 86 1.99 0.71 4.82
N ASN A 87 2.14 2.02 4.82
CA ASN A 87 1.05 2.96 5.02
C ASN A 87 0.91 3.85 3.78
N ASP A 88 -0.17 3.68 3.01
CA ASP A 88 -0.50 4.58 1.90
C ASP A 88 -1.18 5.84 2.45
N VAL A 89 -0.36 6.79 2.93
CA VAL A 89 -0.88 8.08 3.41
C VAL A 89 -1.49 8.84 2.24
N SER A 90 -2.69 9.34 2.47
CA SER A 90 -3.52 9.99 1.47
C SER A 90 -4.06 11.30 1.99
N CYS A 91 -4.33 12.25 1.12
CA CYS A 91 -5.11 13.43 1.47
C CYS A 91 -6.29 13.63 0.52
N SER A 92 -7.26 14.45 0.95
CA SER A 92 -8.43 14.75 0.14
C SER A 92 -8.07 15.49 -1.14
N ASN A 93 -8.80 15.19 -2.21
CA ASN A 93 -8.64 15.86 -3.49
C ASN A 93 -9.10 17.31 -3.39
N ILE A 94 -8.24 18.24 -3.85
CA ILE A 94 -8.57 19.66 -3.86
C ILE A 94 -9.44 20.00 -5.06
N SER A 95 -10.68 20.40 -4.78
CA SER A 95 -11.61 20.85 -5.82
C SER A 95 -11.73 19.83 -6.96
N GLU A 96 -11.59 18.54 -6.65
CA GLU A 96 -11.70 17.42 -7.60
C GLU A 96 -10.75 17.53 -8.81
N ARG A 97 -9.61 18.21 -8.65
CA ARG A 97 -8.65 18.45 -9.74
C ARG A 97 -7.50 17.47 -9.82
N ASP A 98 -7.30 16.66 -8.77
CA ASP A 98 -6.22 15.67 -8.72
C ASP A 98 -6.68 14.33 -9.30
N HIS A 99 -7.02 14.32 -10.58
CA HIS A 99 -7.56 13.14 -11.27
C HIS A 99 -6.58 11.96 -11.29
N HIS A 100 -5.28 12.24 -11.25
CA HIS A 100 -4.22 11.22 -11.27
C HIS A 100 -3.63 10.94 -9.88
N LEU A 101 -4.24 11.47 -8.81
CA LEU A 101 -3.86 11.26 -7.42
C LEU A 101 -2.44 11.72 -7.04
N ALA A 102 -1.78 12.51 -7.90
CA ALA A 102 -0.40 12.92 -7.67
C ALA A 102 -0.26 13.70 -6.36
N ARG A 103 -1.09 14.72 -6.15
CA ARG A 103 -1.05 15.54 -4.95
C ARG A 103 -1.57 14.80 -3.72
N SER A 104 -2.66 14.04 -3.89
CA SER A 104 -3.29 13.30 -2.78
C SER A 104 -2.40 12.17 -2.26
N LYS A 105 -1.47 11.66 -3.05
CA LYS A 105 -0.72 10.44 -2.75
C LYS A 105 0.80 10.61 -2.72
N SER A 106 1.36 11.75 -3.20
CA SER A 106 2.81 11.86 -3.43
C SER A 106 3.47 13.04 -2.73
N ALA A 107 2.92 13.53 -1.61
CA ALA A 107 3.66 14.42 -0.73
C ALA A 107 4.85 13.67 -0.09
N ASP A 108 5.86 14.40 0.36
CA ASP A 108 7.04 13.81 0.99
C ASP A 108 6.64 12.95 2.20
N ASN A 109 7.25 11.78 2.33
CA ASN A 109 7.02 10.81 3.40
C ASN A 109 5.61 10.19 3.44
N PHE A 110 4.79 10.30 2.38
CA PHE A 110 3.45 9.75 2.31
C PHE A 110 3.40 8.22 2.03
N CYS A 111 4.53 7.54 2.11
CA CYS A 111 4.62 6.08 2.04
C CYS A 111 5.56 5.53 3.12
N PRO A 112 5.18 5.60 4.41
CA PRO A 112 5.89 4.89 5.45
C PRO A 112 5.94 3.40 5.17
N VAL A 113 7.10 2.78 5.38
CA VAL A 113 7.33 1.34 5.16
C VAL A 113 8.05 0.71 6.34
N GLY A 114 7.83 -0.58 6.54
CA GLY A 114 8.54 -1.35 7.55
C GLY A 114 10.07 -1.29 7.39
N GLU A 115 10.79 -1.38 8.51
CA GLU A 115 12.25 -1.30 8.53
C GLU A 115 12.92 -2.50 7.82
N TYR A 116 12.21 -3.61 7.70
CA TYR A 116 12.73 -4.86 7.13
C TYR A 116 11.81 -5.41 6.05
N ILE A 117 12.42 -6.05 5.06
CA ILE A 117 11.73 -6.90 4.08
C ILE A 117 11.89 -8.34 4.55
N ASP A 118 10.79 -9.01 4.85
CA ASP A 118 10.83 -10.44 5.16
C ASP A 118 10.81 -11.25 3.84
N THR A 119 11.94 -11.88 3.56
CA THR A 119 12.16 -12.67 2.33
C THR A 119 11.59 -14.09 2.41
N THR A 120 11.09 -14.48 3.57
CA THR A 120 10.51 -15.82 3.83
C THR A 120 9.01 -15.77 4.11
N TYR A 121 8.44 -14.58 4.13
CA TYR A 121 7.05 -14.36 4.47
C TYR A 121 6.09 -15.01 3.47
N ASN A 122 5.13 -15.78 4.00
CA ASN A 122 4.00 -16.26 3.23
C ASN A 122 2.81 -15.32 3.42
N PRO A 123 2.36 -14.62 2.36
CA PRO A 123 1.28 -13.63 2.45
C PRO A 123 -0.13 -14.24 2.51
N GLU A 124 -0.28 -15.56 2.45
CA GLU A 124 -1.60 -16.20 2.40
C GLU A 124 -2.28 -16.20 3.76
N ASN A 125 -3.57 -15.86 3.76
CA ASN A 125 -4.45 -15.91 4.94
C ASN A 125 -3.87 -15.19 6.17
N LYS A 126 -3.41 -13.96 6.00
CA LYS A 126 -2.84 -13.11 7.05
C LYS A 126 -3.77 -11.99 7.45
N SER A 127 -3.95 -11.80 8.76
CA SER A 127 -4.67 -10.65 9.29
C SER A 127 -3.91 -9.35 8.96
N ILE A 128 -4.66 -8.33 8.55
CA ILE A 128 -4.14 -6.98 8.32
C ILE A 128 -5.04 -5.96 8.99
N LYS A 129 -4.48 -5.14 9.86
CA LYS A 129 -5.20 -4.15 10.67
C LYS A 129 -4.54 -2.80 10.63
N ALA A 130 -5.33 -1.78 10.93
CA ALA A 130 -4.83 -0.44 11.21
C ALA A 130 -5.42 0.08 12.51
N TYR A 131 -4.60 0.82 13.24
CA TYR A 131 -4.99 1.54 14.44
C TYR A 131 -4.68 3.02 14.30
N HIS A 132 -5.61 3.85 14.74
CA HIS A 132 -5.43 5.30 14.84
C HIS A 132 -5.55 5.65 16.33
N ASN A 133 -4.46 6.16 16.93
CA ASN A 133 -4.36 6.42 18.36
C ASN A 133 -4.75 5.20 19.22
N GLY A 134 -4.30 4.01 18.80
CA GLY A 134 -4.58 2.75 19.49
C GLY A 134 -5.97 2.17 19.24
N GLU A 135 -6.86 2.87 18.53
CA GLU A 135 -8.20 2.39 18.22
C GLU A 135 -8.26 1.72 16.83
N LEU A 136 -8.87 0.53 16.77
CA LEU A 136 -9.00 -0.24 15.52
C LEU A 136 -9.80 0.55 14.48
N LEU A 137 -9.20 0.81 13.33
CA LEU A 137 -9.78 1.55 12.22
C LEU A 137 -10.03 0.69 10.98
N ARG A 138 -9.19 -0.30 10.71
CA ARG A 138 -9.32 -1.25 9.60
C ARG A 138 -9.08 -2.66 10.09
N ASP A 139 -9.81 -3.60 9.51
CA ASP A 139 -9.66 -5.04 9.78
C ASP A 139 -9.98 -5.82 8.52
N GLY A 140 -9.11 -6.73 8.15
CA GLY A 140 -9.25 -7.60 6.99
C GLY A 140 -8.24 -8.72 6.97
N ASN A 141 -8.28 -9.50 5.91
CA ASN A 141 -7.40 -10.63 5.71
C ASN A 141 -6.93 -10.69 4.25
N THR A 142 -5.68 -11.07 4.02
CA THR A 142 -5.12 -11.19 2.67
C THR A 142 -5.84 -12.22 1.78
N SER A 143 -6.60 -13.14 2.38
CA SER A 143 -7.51 -14.05 1.63
C SER A 143 -8.66 -13.31 0.94
N GLU A 144 -8.92 -12.05 1.31
CA GLU A 144 -9.94 -11.20 0.68
C GLU A 144 -9.42 -10.45 -0.56
N PHE A 145 -8.16 -10.62 -0.94
CA PHE A 145 -7.60 -10.02 -2.15
C PHE A 145 -8.38 -10.44 -3.41
N ILE A 146 -8.78 -9.45 -4.20
CA ILE A 146 -9.30 -9.65 -5.56
C ILE A 146 -8.12 -9.98 -6.49
N TRP A 147 -7.03 -9.21 -6.34
CA TRP A 147 -5.77 -9.34 -7.04
C TRP A 147 -4.68 -9.73 -6.04
N ASN A 148 -4.35 -11.00 -5.96
CA ASN A 148 -3.22 -11.47 -5.16
C ASN A 148 -1.88 -11.08 -5.83
N PRO A 149 -0.73 -11.22 -5.17
CA PRO A 149 0.55 -10.80 -5.73
C PRO A 149 0.87 -11.38 -7.12
N ASN A 150 0.48 -12.64 -7.38
CA ASN A 150 0.63 -13.24 -8.72
C ASN A 150 -0.15 -12.46 -9.78
N LYS A 151 -1.43 -12.25 -9.54
CA LYS A 151 -2.31 -11.53 -10.48
C LYS A 151 -1.87 -10.09 -10.66
N ILE A 152 -1.43 -9.42 -9.60
CA ILE A 152 -0.90 -8.05 -9.68
C ILE A 152 0.32 -8.02 -10.61
N ILE A 153 1.30 -8.88 -10.42
CA ILE A 153 2.50 -8.94 -11.26
C ILE A 153 2.11 -9.23 -12.71
N TYR A 154 1.24 -10.20 -12.94
CA TYR A 154 0.76 -10.55 -14.27
C TYR A 154 0.13 -9.34 -14.97
N GLU A 155 -0.83 -8.67 -14.33
CA GLU A 155 -1.52 -7.53 -14.92
C GLU A 155 -0.58 -6.35 -15.20
N LEU A 156 0.29 -6.01 -14.25
CA LEU A 156 1.26 -4.93 -14.42
C LEU A 156 2.25 -5.21 -15.54
N SER A 157 2.74 -6.45 -15.63
CA SER A 157 3.77 -6.82 -16.61
C SER A 157 3.35 -6.72 -18.07
N LYS A 158 2.04 -6.75 -18.35
CA LYS A 158 1.49 -6.62 -19.71
C LYS A 158 1.85 -5.29 -20.37
N TRP A 159 1.98 -4.23 -19.60
CA TRP A 159 2.15 -2.89 -20.13
C TRP A 159 3.29 -2.08 -19.50
N MET A 160 3.83 -2.48 -18.33
CA MET A 160 5.02 -1.85 -17.76
C MET A 160 6.09 -2.88 -17.41
N THR A 161 7.35 -2.48 -17.50
CA THR A 161 8.46 -3.27 -16.98
C THR A 161 8.56 -3.04 -15.48
N LEU A 162 8.48 -4.10 -14.68
CA LEU A 162 8.79 -4.07 -13.26
C LEU A 162 10.29 -4.31 -13.08
N CYS A 163 10.94 -3.49 -12.28
CA CYS A 163 12.38 -3.53 -12.05
C CYS A 163 12.71 -4.01 -10.63
N PRO A 164 13.87 -4.63 -10.42
CA PRO A 164 14.33 -4.95 -9.07
C PRO A 164 14.31 -3.73 -8.16
N GLY A 165 13.72 -3.86 -6.97
CA GLY A 165 13.55 -2.78 -6.02
C GLY A 165 12.25 -1.98 -6.15
N ASP A 166 11.48 -2.14 -7.22
CA ASP A 166 10.14 -1.56 -7.30
C ASP A 166 9.28 -2.06 -6.13
N LEU A 167 8.55 -1.16 -5.50
CA LEU A 167 7.63 -1.46 -4.40
C LEU A 167 6.20 -1.50 -4.92
N ILE A 168 5.47 -2.54 -4.57
CA ILE A 168 4.05 -2.69 -4.92
C ILE A 168 3.24 -2.77 -3.64
N LEU A 169 2.27 -1.86 -3.48
CA LEU A 169 1.30 -1.84 -2.40
C LEU A 169 0.01 -2.53 -2.86
N THR A 170 -0.53 -3.41 -2.02
CA THR A 170 -1.61 -4.32 -2.43
C THR A 170 -3.02 -3.81 -2.14
N GLY A 171 -3.16 -2.58 -1.67
CA GLY A 171 -4.45 -2.02 -1.27
C GLY A 171 -4.77 -2.25 0.21
N ALA A 172 -5.70 -1.45 0.73
CA ALA A 172 -6.10 -1.47 2.12
C ALA A 172 -7.45 -2.19 2.35
N PRO A 173 -7.62 -2.93 3.47
CA PRO A 173 -8.88 -3.55 3.82
C PRO A 173 -9.95 -2.52 4.19
N LYS A 174 -11.19 -2.98 4.30
CA LYS A 174 -12.33 -2.14 4.68
C LYS A 174 -12.11 -1.48 6.07
N ARG A 175 -12.73 -0.32 6.26
CA ARG A 175 -12.79 0.32 7.56
C ARG A 175 -13.84 -0.36 8.44
N THR A 176 -13.56 -0.37 9.74
CA THR A 176 -14.48 -0.85 10.78
C THR A 176 -15.43 0.25 11.29
N ARG A 177 -15.07 1.51 11.00
CA ARG A 177 -15.82 2.72 11.38
C ARG A 177 -15.59 3.83 10.35
N ASP A 178 -16.19 4.98 10.54
CA ASP A 178 -16.00 6.15 9.68
C ASP A 178 -14.54 6.55 9.57
N ARG A 179 -14.18 7.15 8.42
CA ARG A 179 -12.82 7.63 8.18
C ARG A 179 -12.40 8.62 9.25
N GLN A 180 -11.28 8.36 9.87
CA GLN A 180 -10.61 9.29 10.76
C GLN A 180 -9.53 10.05 10.00
N PHE A 181 -9.41 11.34 10.26
CA PHE A 181 -8.37 12.18 9.68
C PHE A 181 -7.23 12.38 10.66
N LEU A 182 -6.03 12.43 10.13
CA LEU A 182 -4.80 12.60 10.89
C LEU A 182 -4.65 14.06 11.33
N GLU A 183 -4.39 14.25 12.61
CA GLU A 183 -4.14 15.54 13.24
C GLU A 183 -2.73 15.60 13.83
N ASP A 184 -2.34 16.78 14.33
CA ASP A 184 -1.04 16.98 14.96
C ASP A 184 -0.88 16.10 16.20
N GLY A 185 0.20 15.32 16.24
CA GLY A 185 0.50 14.37 17.32
C GLY A 185 -0.17 13.00 17.18
N ASP A 186 -1.01 12.77 16.18
CA ASP A 186 -1.65 11.46 15.97
C ASP A 186 -0.63 10.37 15.64
N GLU A 187 -0.94 9.15 16.13
CA GLU A 187 -0.23 7.93 15.79
C GLU A 187 -1.09 7.04 14.89
N TYR A 188 -0.48 6.50 13.84
CA TYR A 188 -1.09 5.49 12.99
C TYR A 188 -0.22 4.25 12.92
N ALA A 189 -0.79 3.09 13.27
CA ALA A 189 -0.10 1.81 13.26
C ALA A 189 -0.70 0.85 12.22
N VAL A 190 0.18 0.16 11.50
CA VAL A 190 -0.13 -0.93 10.57
C VAL A 190 0.36 -2.23 11.20
N GLU A 191 -0.57 -3.14 11.47
CA GLU A 191 -0.29 -4.47 11.99
C GLU A 191 -0.64 -5.51 10.92
N ILE A 192 0.35 -6.32 10.56
CA ILE A 192 0.17 -7.46 9.65
C ILE A 192 0.71 -8.69 10.36
N GLU A 193 -0.11 -9.73 10.45
CA GLU A 193 0.25 -10.96 11.14
C GLU A 193 1.56 -11.55 10.62
N GLY A 194 2.54 -11.71 11.53
CA GLY A 194 3.86 -12.26 11.21
C GLY A 194 4.89 -11.24 10.76
N LEU A 195 4.53 -9.95 10.60
CA LEU A 195 5.46 -8.87 10.31
C LEU A 195 5.57 -7.91 11.51
N PRO A 196 6.70 -7.18 11.67
CA PRO A 196 6.81 -6.12 12.66
C PRO A 196 5.77 -5.02 12.44
N ILE A 197 5.23 -4.46 13.52
CA ILE A 197 4.28 -3.34 13.44
C ILE A 197 4.99 -2.09 12.91
N LEU A 198 4.39 -1.46 11.91
CA LEU A 198 4.82 -0.16 11.39
C LEU A 198 4.01 0.93 12.10
N THR A 199 4.71 1.87 12.76
CA THR A 199 4.06 2.98 13.46
C THR A 199 4.71 4.30 13.10
N ASN A 200 3.91 5.32 12.81
CA ASN A 200 4.37 6.69 12.57
C ASN A 200 3.54 7.68 13.36
N THR A 201 4.19 8.77 13.79
CA THR A 201 3.53 9.96 14.33
C THR A 201 3.38 11.01 13.24
N PHE A 202 2.31 11.77 13.27
CA PHE A 202 1.98 12.79 12.27
C PHE A 202 2.04 14.20 12.88
N THR A 203 2.47 15.18 12.07
CA THR A 203 2.50 16.61 12.45
C THR A 203 1.93 17.47 11.34
N LYS A 204 1.38 18.63 11.71
CA LYS A 204 0.89 19.67 10.78
C LYS A 204 1.83 20.85 10.73
#